data_c9cc4dff5a8a3b2902e98ecef8adf045
#
_entry.id   c9cc4dff5a8a3b2902e98ecef8adf045
#
_cell.length_a   1.000
_cell.length_b   1.000
_cell.length_c   1.000
_cell.angle_alpha   90.00
_cell.angle_beta   90.00
_cell.angle_gamma   90.00
#
_symmetry.space_group_name_H-M   'P 1'
#
loop_
_entity.id
_entity.type
_entity.pdbx_description
1 polymer ?
#
loop_
_entity_poly.entity_id
_entity_poly.type
_entity_poly.pdbx_seq_one_letter_code
_entity_poly.pdbx_strand_id
1 'polypeptide(L)'
;MCGITACVGRDEAVSTLLSGLDNLEYRGYDSAGIAVPNGTSLEVVKRTGEVDELVETVRDERPGGRIGIGHTRWSTHGEPSDRNAHPHTDCSGTVAIVHNGIIENYATLRDQLRASGHVVESETDTEVVPHLVEESLAAGADPVEALRKALREIEGSYAIAMVVAGSDHVYAARNGSPLVVGLGDDANYLASDVPAFIEHTDRVVYLDDGDVVEIGPDYYEVTGDDGRRRDRPVRTVEWTADDAEKGRHDHYMHKEIYEQPRALNQTLQGRIDRGVSLDDLSPETLSDVERVAFVACGTSYHAALYGAQLLGERGIAASTALASEF
;
A
#
# COMPACT_ATOMS: atom_id res chain seq x y z
N MET A 1 5.62 -6.15 -5.83
CA MET A 1 4.52 -5.31 -5.27
C MET A 1 5.16 -4.13 -4.58
N CYS A 2 4.62 -2.94 -4.73
CA CYS A 2 5.18 -1.74 -4.12
C CYS A 2 4.85 -1.60 -2.63
N GLY A 3 5.60 -0.76 -1.88
CA GLY A 3 5.35 -0.43 -0.49
C GLY A 3 4.95 1.02 -0.30
N ILE A 4 3.89 1.27 0.47
CA ILE A 4 3.45 2.61 0.92
C ILE A 4 3.64 2.70 2.42
N THR A 5 4.14 3.84 2.90
CA THR A 5 4.14 4.23 4.31
C THR A 5 3.74 5.70 4.45
N ALA A 6 3.11 6.06 5.58
CA ALA A 6 2.85 7.43 5.97
C ALA A 6 2.88 7.56 7.49
N CYS A 7 3.21 8.77 7.96
CA CYS A 7 3.20 9.13 9.38
C CYS A 7 2.57 10.51 9.54
N VAL A 8 1.71 10.66 10.56
CA VAL A 8 1.02 11.91 10.89
C VAL A 8 1.16 12.18 12.40
N GLY A 9 1.72 13.33 12.75
CA GLY A 9 1.76 13.82 14.15
C GLY A 9 3.11 13.73 14.86
N ARG A 10 4.10 13.01 14.34
CA ARG A 10 5.44 12.95 14.93
C ARG A 10 6.30 14.14 14.54
N ASP A 11 7.19 14.56 15.46
CA ASP A 11 8.15 15.65 15.19
C ASP A 11 9.24 15.23 14.19
N GLU A 12 9.48 13.91 14.06
CA GLU A 12 10.47 13.33 13.16
C GLU A 12 9.80 12.31 12.20
N ALA A 13 8.84 12.76 11.39
CA ALA A 13 8.17 11.89 10.43
C ALA A 13 9.13 11.22 9.44
N VAL A 14 10.20 11.91 9.04
CA VAL A 14 11.17 11.41 8.06
C VAL A 14 11.85 10.12 8.52
N SER A 15 12.33 10.05 9.77
CA SER A 15 12.95 8.83 10.30
C SER A 15 11.99 7.65 10.34
N THR A 16 10.72 7.91 10.71
CA THR A 16 9.66 6.91 10.70
C THR A 16 9.33 6.42 9.29
N LEU A 17 9.29 7.34 8.30
CA LEU A 17 9.08 6.97 6.91
C LEU A 17 10.21 6.09 6.38
N LEU A 18 11.48 6.45 6.64
CA LEU A 18 12.62 5.68 6.18
C LEU A 18 12.66 4.28 6.80
N SER A 19 12.42 4.16 8.12
CA SER A 19 12.29 2.86 8.78
C SER A 19 11.14 2.04 8.21
N GLY A 20 9.98 2.67 7.97
CA GLY A 20 8.83 2.00 7.36
C GLY A 20 9.10 1.54 5.93
N LEU A 21 9.88 2.29 5.13
CA LEU A 21 10.28 1.89 3.78
C LEU A 21 11.27 0.72 3.81
N ASP A 22 12.24 0.73 4.73
CA ASP A 22 13.18 -0.37 4.94
C ASP A 22 12.43 -1.67 5.27
N ASN A 23 11.46 -1.60 6.18
CA ASN A 23 10.59 -2.72 6.54
C ASN A 23 9.67 -3.19 5.39
N LEU A 24 9.48 -2.39 4.34
CA LEU A 24 8.70 -2.72 3.13
C LEU A 24 9.57 -3.03 1.90
N GLU A 25 10.89 -3.01 1.99
CA GLU A 25 11.80 -3.20 0.85
C GLU A 25 11.58 -4.53 0.13
N TYR A 26 11.15 -5.57 0.86
CA TYR A 26 10.76 -6.86 0.26
C TYR A 26 9.63 -6.73 -0.78
N ARG A 27 8.87 -5.63 -0.79
CA ARG A 27 7.80 -5.34 -1.75
C ARG A 27 8.29 -4.65 -3.01
N GLY A 28 9.41 -3.94 -2.97
CA GLY A 28 9.99 -3.24 -4.11
C GLY A 28 11.30 -2.56 -3.74
N TYR A 29 12.26 -2.58 -4.64
CA TYR A 29 13.62 -2.07 -4.47
C TYR A 29 14.18 -1.40 -5.73
N ASP A 30 13.33 -1.09 -6.71
CA ASP A 30 13.75 -0.44 -7.95
C ASP A 30 13.95 1.08 -7.78
N SER A 31 13.19 1.67 -6.89
CA SER A 31 13.35 3.07 -6.46
C SER A 31 12.58 3.33 -5.18
N ALA A 32 12.98 4.36 -4.44
CA ALA A 32 12.30 4.81 -3.23
C ALA A 32 12.19 6.34 -3.19
N GLY A 33 11.23 6.85 -2.40
CA GLY A 33 11.11 8.29 -2.20
C GLY A 33 10.12 8.66 -1.10
N ILE A 34 10.25 9.89 -0.63
CA ILE A 34 9.40 10.50 0.39
C ILE A 34 8.92 11.88 -0.05
N ALA A 35 7.76 12.30 0.48
CA ALA A 35 7.31 13.69 0.42
C ALA A 35 6.85 14.15 1.80
N VAL A 36 7.30 15.34 2.21
CA VAL A 36 7.04 15.95 3.52
C VAL A 36 6.55 17.37 3.31
N PRO A 37 5.38 17.76 3.83
CA PRO A 37 4.93 19.16 3.83
C PRO A 37 5.85 20.06 4.65
N ASN A 38 6.27 21.18 4.04
CA ASN A 38 7.04 22.24 4.68
C ASN A 38 6.37 23.60 4.42
N GLY A 39 5.46 23.99 5.31
CA GLY A 39 4.65 25.20 5.15
C GLY A 39 3.76 25.13 3.90
N THR A 40 4.01 26.01 2.94
CA THR A 40 3.20 26.10 1.69
C THR A 40 3.79 25.31 0.52
N SER A 41 4.81 24.49 0.74
CA SER A 41 5.47 23.66 -0.27
C SER A 41 5.66 22.23 0.23
N LEU A 42 6.09 21.36 -0.67
CA LEU A 42 6.48 20.00 -0.35
C LEU A 42 8.00 19.82 -0.59
N GLU A 43 8.65 19.15 0.33
CA GLU A 43 10.00 18.62 0.13
C GLU A 43 9.88 17.18 -0.35
N VAL A 44 10.38 16.90 -1.57
CA VAL A 44 10.28 15.60 -2.22
C VAL A 44 11.67 15.10 -2.51
N VAL A 45 12.02 13.94 -1.96
CA VAL A 45 13.30 13.27 -2.18
C VAL A 45 13.05 11.91 -2.78
N LYS A 46 13.66 11.62 -3.94
CA LYS A 46 13.49 10.37 -4.68
C LYS A 46 14.83 9.84 -5.16
N ARG A 47 15.00 8.51 -5.12
CA ARG A 47 16.19 7.83 -5.67
C ARG A 47 15.82 6.51 -6.32
N THR A 48 16.55 6.23 -7.39
CA THR A 48 16.58 4.91 -8.03
C THR A 48 17.47 4.00 -7.20
N GLY A 49 17.08 2.75 -7.03
CA GLY A 49 17.78 1.75 -6.23
C GLY A 49 17.08 1.46 -4.91
N GLU A 50 17.80 0.84 -4.01
CA GLU A 50 17.34 0.40 -2.69
C GLU A 50 17.09 1.59 -1.73
N VAL A 51 16.44 1.33 -0.62
CA VAL A 51 16.10 2.37 0.38
C VAL A 51 17.36 3.05 0.94
N ASP A 52 18.47 2.34 1.02
CA ASP A 52 19.75 2.91 1.47
C ASP A 52 20.22 4.11 0.63
N GLU A 53 20.01 4.10 -0.69
CA GLU A 53 20.32 5.22 -1.58
C GLU A 53 19.46 6.47 -1.26
N LEU A 54 18.21 6.25 -0.91
CA LEU A 54 17.33 7.32 -0.43
C LEU A 54 17.79 7.86 0.93
N VAL A 55 18.17 6.98 1.86
CA VAL A 55 18.67 7.36 3.21
C VAL A 55 19.89 8.26 3.12
N GLU A 56 20.85 7.94 2.24
CA GLU A 56 22.03 8.78 2.02
C GLU A 56 21.65 10.19 1.55
N THR A 57 20.73 10.27 0.58
CA THR A 57 20.26 11.55 0.04
C THR A 57 19.51 12.37 1.10
N VAL A 58 18.61 11.74 1.85
CA VAL A 58 17.85 12.41 2.92
C VAL A 58 18.76 12.97 4.00
N ARG A 59 19.90 12.32 4.30
CA ARG A 59 20.91 12.85 5.23
C ARG A 59 21.54 14.16 4.74
N ASP A 60 21.70 14.31 3.43
CA ASP A 60 22.29 15.51 2.82
C ASP A 60 21.24 16.63 2.69
N GLU A 61 20.06 16.34 2.21
CA GLU A 61 18.98 17.30 1.95
C GLU A 61 18.22 17.71 3.22
N ARG A 62 18.16 16.83 4.23
CA ARG A 62 17.53 17.04 5.55
C ARG A 62 16.10 17.56 5.48
N PRO A 63 15.22 16.93 4.71
CA PRO A 63 13.81 17.30 4.74
C PRO A 63 13.27 17.12 6.16
N GLY A 64 12.34 17.97 6.57
CA GLY A 64 11.81 17.93 7.93
C GLY A 64 10.31 18.22 7.98
N GLY A 65 9.60 17.51 8.85
CA GLY A 65 8.18 17.71 9.06
C GLY A 65 7.59 16.67 10.00
N ARG A 66 6.35 16.92 10.42
CA ARG A 66 5.58 16.05 11.32
C ARG A 66 4.67 15.08 10.58
N ILE A 67 4.59 15.22 9.26
CA ILE A 67 3.71 14.49 8.38
C ILE A 67 4.48 14.15 7.12
N GLY A 68 4.22 12.98 6.55
CA GLY A 68 4.78 12.64 5.25
C GLY A 68 4.27 11.32 4.74
N ILE A 69 4.60 11.08 3.48
CA ILE A 69 4.34 9.84 2.75
C ILE A 69 5.62 9.32 2.16
N GLY A 70 5.72 8.00 2.04
CA GLY A 70 6.87 7.33 1.45
C GLY A 70 6.47 6.13 0.60
N HIS A 71 7.34 5.73 -0.31
CA HIS A 71 7.09 4.66 -1.26
C HIS A 71 8.36 3.89 -1.63
N THR A 72 8.26 2.55 -1.71
CA THR A 72 9.21 1.67 -2.39
C THR A 72 8.55 1.10 -3.63
N ARG A 73 9.25 1.17 -4.78
CA ARG A 73 8.67 0.83 -6.07
C ARG A 73 9.20 -0.49 -6.62
N TRP A 74 8.26 -1.30 -7.12
CA TRP A 74 8.49 -2.37 -8.08
C TRP A 74 7.97 -1.89 -9.42
N SER A 75 8.85 -1.66 -10.39
CA SER A 75 8.52 -1.01 -11.66
C SER A 75 7.60 -1.84 -12.54
N THR A 76 6.43 -1.28 -12.89
CA THR A 76 5.47 -1.86 -13.83
C THR A 76 5.32 -0.98 -15.07
N HIS A 77 5.31 0.36 -14.92
CA HIS A 77 5.22 1.36 -15.98
C HIS A 77 6.39 2.33 -15.87
N GLY A 78 7.14 2.51 -16.95
CA GLY A 78 8.37 3.30 -16.99
C GLY A 78 9.56 2.59 -16.32
N GLU A 79 10.75 2.79 -16.87
CA GLU A 79 11.98 2.22 -16.31
C GLU A 79 12.32 2.79 -14.93
N PRO A 80 13.12 2.08 -14.11
CA PRO A 80 13.63 2.63 -12.86
C PRO A 80 14.45 3.90 -13.11
N SER A 81 13.98 5.02 -12.55
CA SER A 81 14.64 6.31 -12.62
C SER A 81 14.10 7.22 -11.52
N ASP A 82 14.84 8.24 -11.11
CA ASP A 82 14.39 9.22 -10.12
C ASP A 82 13.11 9.94 -10.59
N ARG A 83 12.96 10.17 -11.88
CA ARG A 83 11.77 10.78 -12.47
C ARG A 83 10.53 9.89 -12.32
N ASN A 84 10.68 8.60 -12.50
CA ASN A 84 9.60 7.61 -12.42
C ASN A 84 9.40 7.06 -11.00
N ALA A 85 10.26 7.43 -10.03
CA ALA A 85 10.07 7.11 -8.62
C ALA A 85 8.90 7.91 -8.04
N HIS A 86 8.16 7.29 -7.11
CA HIS A 86 7.19 8.00 -6.28
C HIS A 86 7.88 8.70 -5.09
N PRO A 87 7.27 9.76 -4.55
CA PRO A 87 5.99 10.40 -4.90
C PRO A 87 5.99 11.17 -6.21
N HIS A 88 4.80 11.30 -6.85
CA HIS A 88 4.56 12.23 -7.94
C HIS A 88 3.85 13.48 -7.44
N THR A 89 4.13 14.63 -8.05
CA THR A 89 3.55 15.92 -7.67
C THR A 89 2.70 16.52 -8.78
N ASP A 90 1.84 17.46 -8.41
CA ASP A 90 1.15 18.36 -9.32
C ASP A 90 2.10 19.41 -9.93
N CYS A 91 1.60 20.23 -10.87
CA CYS A 91 2.40 21.30 -11.50
C CYS A 91 2.91 22.35 -10.53
N SER A 92 2.15 22.61 -9.47
CA SER A 92 2.49 23.64 -8.47
C SER A 92 3.39 23.13 -7.35
N GLY A 93 3.61 21.80 -7.25
CA GLY A 93 4.39 21.16 -6.19
C GLY A 93 3.71 21.27 -4.81
N THR A 94 2.37 21.37 -4.79
CA THR A 94 1.58 21.48 -3.56
C THR A 94 0.85 20.20 -3.17
N VAL A 95 0.71 19.26 -4.10
CA VAL A 95 0.16 17.93 -3.89
C VAL A 95 1.22 16.89 -4.18
N ALA A 96 1.40 15.91 -3.30
CA ALA A 96 2.21 14.72 -3.58
C ALA A 96 1.42 13.45 -3.33
N ILE A 97 1.61 12.47 -4.21
CA ILE A 97 0.89 11.20 -4.19
C ILE A 97 1.85 10.02 -4.36
N VAL A 98 1.61 8.98 -3.58
CA VAL A 98 2.17 7.65 -3.77
C VAL A 98 1.04 6.67 -4.10
N HIS A 99 1.33 5.66 -4.92
CA HIS A 99 0.33 4.75 -5.44
C HIS A 99 0.90 3.33 -5.61
N ASN A 100 0.11 2.34 -5.18
CA ASN A 100 0.26 0.93 -5.49
C ASN A 100 -0.94 0.48 -6.30
N GLY A 101 -0.72 -0.12 -7.46
CA GLY A 101 -1.78 -0.58 -8.34
C GLY A 101 -1.51 -0.26 -9.80
N ILE A 102 -2.57 -0.19 -10.59
CA ILE A 102 -2.53 0.14 -12.02
C ILE A 102 -3.74 1.02 -12.35
N ILE A 103 -3.48 2.20 -12.92
CA ILE A 103 -4.50 3.10 -13.46
C ILE A 103 -4.64 2.79 -14.96
N GLU A 104 -5.65 2.02 -15.33
CA GLU A 104 -5.79 1.47 -16.67
C GLU A 104 -6.04 2.53 -17.74
N ASN A 105 -6.78 3.59 -17.41
CA ASN A 105 -7.13 4.68 -18.34
C ASN A 105 -6.14 5.85 -18.32
N TYR A 106 -4.95 5.70 -17.69
CA TYR A 106 -3.97 6.77 -17.51
C TYR A 106 -3.55 7.48 -18.81
N ALA A 107 -3.48 6.76 -19.92
CA ALA A 107 -3.08 7.35 -21.19
C ALA A 107 -4.09 8.40 -21.68
N THR A 108 -5.39 8.11 -21.57
CA THR A 108 -6.47 9.05 -21.90
C THR A 108 -6.46 10.27 -20.98
N LEU A 109 -6.32 10.04 -19.67
CA LEU A 109 -6.25 11.11 -18.67
C LEU A 109 -5.02 12.01 -18.89
N ARG A 110 -3.86 11.43 -19.22
CA ARG A 110 -2.63 12.17 -19.55
C ARG A 110 -2.83 13.10 -20.75
N ASP A 111 -3.48 12.63 -21.81
CA ASP A 111 -3.74 13.45 -22.98
C ASP A 111 -4.71 14.60 -22.68
N GLN A 112 -5.73 14.37 -21.86
CA GLN A 112 -6.68 15.40 -21.39
C GLN A 112 -5.96 16.45 -20.54
N LEU A 113 -5.17 16.04 -19.55
CA LEU A 113 -4.41 16.92 -18.69
C LEU A 113 -3.40 17.77 -19.47
N ARG A 114 -2.70 17.19 -20.43
CA ARG A 114 -1.81 17.95 -21.33
C ARG A 114 -2.58 18.97 -22.18
N ALA A 115 -3.76 18.62 -22.66
CA ALA A 115 -4.62 19.56 -23.39
C ALA A 115 -5.12 20.71 -22.50
N SER A 116 -5.30 20.47 -21.18
CA SER A 116 -5.61 21.48 -20.17
C SER A 116 -4.38 22.30 -19.72
N GLY A 117 -3.19 21.98 -20.17
CA GLY A 117 -1.97 22.73 -19.90
C GLY A 117 -1.07 22.17 -18.79
N HIS A 118 -1.40 21.01 -18.25
CA HIS A 118 -0.54 20.32 -17.28
C HIS A 118 0.72 19.75 -17.92
N VAL A 119 1.81 19.76 -17.18
CA VAL A 119 3.09 19.14 -17.58
C VAL A 119 3.20 17.79 -16.88
N VAL A 120 3.03 16.72 -17.63
CA VAL A 120 3.18 15.34 -17.14
C VAL A 120 4.53 14.83 -17.63
N GLU A 121 5.46 14.63 -16.71
CA GLU A 121 6.88 14.38 -17.01
C GLU A 121 7.23 12.89 -16.98
N SER A 122 6.66 12.12 -16.04
CA SER A 122 7.02 10.70 -15.88
C SER A 122 6.33 9.79 -16.91
N GLU A 123 6.81 8.57 -16.94
CA GLU A 123 6.24 7.50 -17.76
C GLU A 123 5.25 6.64 -16.97
N THR A 124 5.05 6.97 -15.67
CA THR A 124 4.16 6.20 -14.80
C THR A 124 2.69 6.50 -15.09
N ASP A 125 1.85 5.58 -14.72
CA ASP A 125 0.39 5.77 -14.73
C ASP A 125 -0.08 6.69 -13.59
N THR A 126 0.67 6.78 -12.52
CA THR A 126 0.32 7.48 -11.27
C THR A 126 0.26 9.00 -11.42
N GLU A 127 1.14 9.60 -12.22
CA GLU A 127 1.30 11.06 -12.27
C GLU A 127 0.05 11.82 -12.72
N VAL A 128 -0.90 11.16 -13.35
CA VAL A 128 -2.20 11.79 -13.69
C VAL A 128 -3.00 12.19 -12.43
N VAL A 129 -2.81 11.47 -11.31
CA VAL A 129 -3.64 11.64 -10.11
C VAL A 129 -3.39 12.99 -9.41
N PRO A 130 -2.13 13.42 -9.11
CA PRO A 130 -1.90 14.70 -8.48
C PRO A 130 -2.41 15.87 -9.34
N HIS A 131 -2.37 15.77 -10.66
CA HIS A 131 -2.91 16.81 -11.55
C HIS A 131 -4.45 16.88 -11.53
N LEU A 132 -5.16 15.75 -11.46
CA LEU A 132 -6.62 15.73 -11.26
C LEU A 132 -7.03 16.33 -9.91
N VAL A 133 -6.23 16.07 -8.87
CA VAL A 133 -6.43 16.69 -7.55
C VAL A 133 -6.18 18.19 -7.61
N GLU A 134 -5.10 18.63 -8.28
CA GLU A 134 -4.77 20.05 -8.49
C GLU A 134 -5.94 20.83 -9.11
N GLU A 135 -6.55 20.32 -10.18
CA GLU A 135 -7.73 20.95 -10.82
C GLU A 135 -8.90 21.10 -9.84
N SER A 136 -9.12 20.07 -9.01
CA SER A 136 -10.22 20.07 -8.05
C SER A 136 -9.98 21.03 -6.89
N LEU A 137 -8.76 21.13 -6.38
CA LEU A 137 -8.35 22.10 -5.36
C LEU A 137 -8.44 23.52 -5.90
N ALA A 138 -7.98 23.77 -7.14
CA ALA A 138 -8.10 25.08 -7.80
C ALA A 138 -9.56 25.51 -8.00
N ALA A 139 -10.49 24.55 -8.15
CA ALA A 139 -11.92 24.79 -8.19
C ALA A 139 -12.56 25.00 -6.80
N GLY A 140 -11.77 24.97 -5.71
CA GLY A 140 -12.20 25.24 -4.34
C GLY A 140 -12.71 24.02 -3.58
N ALA A 141 -12.46 22.80 -4.02
CA ALA A 141 -12.74 21.59 -3.24
C ALA A 141 -11.78 21.49 -2.04
N ASP A 142 -12.23 20.88 -0.95
CA ASP A 142 -11.32 20.44 0.11
C ASP A 142 -10.50 19.22 -0.35
N PRO A 143 -9.39 18.89 0.34
CA PRO A 143 -8.51 17.82 -0.10
C PRO A 143 -9.16 16.43 -0.20
N VAL A 144 -10.08 16.09 0.71
CA VAL A 144 -10.80 14.80 0.68
C VAL A 144 -11.71 14.73 -0.55
N GLU A 145 -12.47 15.80 -0.83
CA GLU A 145 -13.35 15.85 -1.99
C GLU A 145 -12.56 15.95 -3.30
N ALA A 146 -11.41 16.65 -3.29
CA ALA A 146 -10.51 16.68 -4.45
C ALA A 146 -9.98 15.27 -4.79
N LEU A 147 -9.55 14.51 -3.77
CA LEU A 147 -9.16 13.11 -3.94
C LEU A 147 -10.34 12.27 -4.47
N ARG A 148 -11.54 12.37 -3.87
CA ARG A 148 -12.73 11.63 -4.36
C ARG A 148 -13.06 11.93 -5.82
N LYS A 149 -12.93 13.18 -6.26
CA LYS A 149 -13.17 13.55 -7.67
C LYS A 149 -12.14 12.87 -8.57
N ALA A 150 -10.85 12.90 -8.22
CA ALA A 150 -9.81 12.20 -8.95
C ALA A 150 -10.07 10.70 -9.03
N LEU A 151 -10.52 10.06 -7.91
CA LEU A 151 -10.85 8.63 -7.87
C LEU A 151 -12.03 8.24 -8.78
N ARG A 152 -12.95 9.15 -9.08
CA ARG A 152 -14.06 8.88 -10.02
C ARG A 152 -13.63 8.93 -11.48
N GLU A 153 -12.50 9.57 -11.77
CA GLU A 153 -11.94 9.68 -13.13
C GLU A 153 -11.03 8.51 -13.48
N ILE A 154 -10.40 7.86 -12.48
CA ILE A 154 -9.46 6.76 -12.69
C ILE A 154 -10.18 5.41 -12.72
N GLU A 155 -9.66 4.49 -13.56
CA GLU A 155 -10.10 3.10 -13.65
C GLU A 155 -8.95 2.17 -13.25
N GLY A 156 -9.28 1.04 -12.60
CA GLY A 156 -8.29 0.03 -12.20
C GLY A 156 -8.18 -0.16 -10.69
N SER A 157 -7.04 -0.70 -10.26
CA SER A 157 -6.76 -0.97 -8.84
C SER A 157 -5.81 0.07 -8.25
N TYR A 158 -6.07 0.46 -6.99
CA TYR A 158 -5.21 1.42 -6.32
C TYR A 158 -5.20 1.27 -4.79
N ALA A 159 -4.06 1.58 -4.20
CA ALA A 159 -3.90 2.13 -2.87
C ALA A 159 -3.14 3.44 -3.03
N ILE A 160 -3.74 4.53 -2.63
CA ILE A 160 -3.21 5.89 -2.79
C ILE A 160 -3.02 6.51 -1.41
N ALA A 161 -1.87 7.17 -1.19
CA ALA A 161 -1.70 8.11 -0.09
C ALA A 161 -1.25 9.46 -0.64
N MET A 162 -1.79 10.54 -0.07
CA MET A 162 -1.65 11.91 -0.52
C MET A 162 -1.33 12.84 0.64
N VAL A 163 -0.44 13.79 0.41
CA VAL A 163 -0.22 14.98 1.25
C VAL A 163 -0.41 16.24 0.43
N VAL A 164 -0.90 17.28 1.10
CA VAL A 164 -1.13 18.60 0.50
C VAL A 164 -0.38 19.64 1.32
N ALA A 165 0.34 20.54 0.66
CA ALA A 165 1.04 21.64 1.31
C ALA A 165 0.07 22.50 2.13
N GLY A 166 0.47 22.84 3.36
CA GLY A 166 -0.38 23.59 4.28
C GLY A 166 -1.44 22.77 5.01
N SER A 167 -1.57 21.47 4.72
CA SER A 167 -2.40 20.54 5.48
C SER A 167 -1.55 19.81 6.53
N ASP A 168 -2.17 19.46 7.66
CA ASP A 168 -1.60 18.62 8.72
C ASP A 168 -2.19 17.20 8.72
N HIS A 169 -2.70 16.74 7.57
CA HIS A 169 -3.34 15.46 7.37
C HIS A 169 -2.72 14.66 6.22
N VAL A 170 -2.84 13.34 6.33
CA VAL A 170 -2.68 12.42 5.20
C VAL A 170 -4.07 11.99 4.73
N TYR A 171 -4.26 11.98 3.43
CA TYR A 171 -5.47 11.51 2.76
C TYR A 171 -5.15 10.24 2.00
N ALA A 172 -6.02 9.25 2.09
CA ALA A 172 -5.74 7.99 1.39
C ALA A 172 -7.02 7.33 0.89
N ALA A 173 -6.85 6.43 -0.07
CA ALA A 173 -7.96 5.66 -0.63
C ALA A 173 -7.50 4.28 -1.08
N ARG A 174 -8.42 3.32 -1.05
CA ARG A 174 -8.17 1.94 -1.42
C ARG A 174 -9.22 1.38 -2.39
N ASN A 175 -8.72 0.65 -3.39
CA ASN A 175 -9.52 -0.23 -4.25
C ASN A 175 -8.61 -1.34 -4.83
N GLY A 176 -8.78 -2.58 -4.39
CA GLY A 176 -8.00 -3.74 -4.85
C GLY A 176 -6.63 -3.92 -4.21
N SER A 177 -5.83 -2.86 -4.02
CA SER A 177 -4.52 -2.94 -3.36
C SER A 177 -4.63 -2.74 -1.84
N PRO A 178 -3.84 -3.44 -0.99
CA PRO A 178 -3.98 -3.37 0.46
C PRO A 178 -3.55 -2.02 1.03
N LEU A 179 -4.27 -1.56 2.06
CA LEU A 179 -3.94 -0.38 2.84
C LEU A 179 -4.49 -0.52 4.28
N VAL A 180 -3.69 -0.14 5.26
CA VAL A 180 -3.99 -0.27 6.68
C VAL A 180 -3.58 0.99 7.43
N VAL A 181 -4.42 1.43 8.37
CA VAL A 181 -4.15 2.55 9.29
C VAL A 181 -3.63 1.98 10.60
N GLY A 182 -2.54 2.53 11.13
CA GLY A 182 -2.01 2.25 12.46
C GLY A 182 -2.39 3.37 13.43
N LEU A 183 -2.91 3.02 14.61
CA LEU A 183 -3.38 3.96 15.62
C LEU A 183 -2.40 3.98 16.79
N GLY A 184 -1.48 4.94 16.81
CA GLY A 184 -0.54 5.15 17.91
C GLY A 184 -1.06 6.15 18.95
N ASP A 185 -0.27 6.37 19.99
CA ASP A 185 -0.62 7.30 21.09
C ASP A 185 -0.25 8.76 20.71
N ASP A 186 0.88 8.96 20.03
CA ASP A 186 1.40 10.29 19.68
C ASP A 186 1.35 10.57 18.17
N ALA A 187 1.03 9.58 17.36
CA ALA A 187 0.96 9.67 15.92
C ALA A 187 0.08 8.57 15.33
N ASN A 188 -0.49 8.82 14.17
CA ASN A 188 -1.15 7.83 13.35
C ASN A 188 -0.31 7.49 12.11
N TYR A 189 -0.49 6.30 11.61
CA TYR A 189 0.29 5.72 10.50
C TYR A 189 -0.63 5.21 9.41
N LEU A 190 -0.10 5.10 8.21
CA LEU A 190 -0.75 4.41 7.09
C LEU A 190 0.30 3.59 6.36
N ALA A 191 -0.02 2.38 5.96
CA ALA A 191 0.88 1.58 5.14
C ALA A 191 0.15 0.57 4.26
N SER A 192 0.86 0.07 3.25
CA SER A 192 0.40 -1.07 2.45
C SER A 192 0.53 -2.41 3.21
N ASP A 193 1.31 -2.43 4.29
CA ASP A 193 1.45 -3.59 5.19
C ASP A 193 1.88 -3.14 6.58
N VAL A 194 1.49 -3.90 7.59
CA VAL A 194 1.69 -3.58 9.02
C VAL A 194 3.17 -3.49 9.44
N PRO A 195 4.13 -4.28 8.87
CA PRO A 195 5.55 -4.17 9.18
C PRO A 195 6.10 -2.74 9.14
N ALA A 196 5.56 -1.89 8.28
CA ALA A 196 6.01 -0.50 8.15
C ALA A 196 5.93 0.32 9.46
N PHE A 197 5.03 -0.02 10.37
CA PHE A 197 4.80 0.74 11.59
C PHE A 197 4.59 -0.11 12.86
N ILE A 198 4.79 -1.43 12.79
CA ILE A 198 4.52 -2.34 13.92
C ILE A 198 5.33 -2.01 15.18
N GLU A 199 6.51 -1.40 15.03
CA GLU A 199 7.33 -0.91 16.15
C GLU A 199 6.66 0.24 16.93
N HIS A 200 5.68 0.90 16.32
CA HIS A 200 5.02 2.07 16.89
C HIS A 200 3.63 1.77 17.41
N THR A 201 2.91 0.82 16.81
CA THR A 201 1.58 0.42 17.25
C THR A 201 1.18 -0.94 16.68
N ASP A 202 0.49 -1.73 17.49
CA ASP A 202 -0.17 -2.99 17.14
C ASP A 202 -1.68 -2.81 16.84
N ARG A 203 -2.22 -1.59 17.06
CA ARG A 203 -3.62 -1.25 16.84
C ARG A 203 -3.84 -0.81 15.42
N VAL A 204 -4.63 -1.57 14.67
CA VAL A 204 -4.79 -1.36 13.22
C VAL A 204 -6.25 -1.29 12.79
N VAL A 205 -6.48 -0.56 11.70
CA VAL A 205 -7.74 -0.51 10.98
C VAL A 205 -7.46 -0.87 9.52
N TYR A 206 -7.96 -2.02 9.09
CA TYR A 206 -7.89 -2.42 7.68
C TYR A 206 -8.97 -1.69 6.89
N LEU A 207 -8.57 -1.08 5.78
CA LEU A 207 -9.50 -0.44 4.86
C LEU A 207 -10.08 -1.47 3.90
N ASP A 208 -11.34 -1.29 3.51
CA ASP A 208 -12.01 -2.06 2.47
C ASP A 208 -11.99 -1.31 1.13
N ASP A 209 -12.32 -1.99 0.04
CA ASP A 209 -12.41 -1.37 -1.28
C ASP A 209 -13.49 -0.28 -1.31
N GLY A 210 -13.14 0.86 -1.89
CA GLY A 210 -13.96 2.07 -1.92
C GLY A 210 -13.87 2.95 -0.67
N ASP A 211 -13.02 2.59 0.32
CA ASP A 211 -12.75 3.45 1.47
C ASP A 211 -11.84 4.62 1.09
N VAL A 212 -12.22 5.79 1.58
CA VAL A 212 -11.41 7.01 1.60
C VAL A 212 -11.19 7.40 3.06
N VAL A 213 -9.95 7.62 3.45
CA VAL A 213 -9.59 7.97 4.83
C VAL A 213 -8.85 9.29 4.89
N GLU A 214 -9.22 10.10 5.86
CA GLU A 214 -8.48 11.27 6.33
C GLU A 214 -7.86 10.94 7.68
N ILE A 215 -6.56 11.20 7.83
CA ILE A 215 -5.78 10.85 9.01
C ILE A 215 -5.13 12.12 9.54
N GLY A 216 -5.54 12.54 10.73
CA GLY A 216 -4.92 13.61 11.50
C GLY A 216 -4.01 13.08 12.61
N PRO A 217 -3.38 13.97 13.38
CA PRO A 217 -2.47 13.58 14.47
C PRO A 217 -3.12 12.68 15.53
N ASP A 218 -4.38 12.93 15.87
CA ASP A 218 -5.13 12.33 16.98
C ASP A 218 -6.49 11.76 16.56
N TYR A 219 -6.79 11.76 15.26
CA TYR A 219 -8.02 11.16 14.74
C TYR A 219 -7.83 10.54 13.35
N TYR A 220 -8.78 9.73 12.98
CA TYR A 220 -8.98 9.30 11.59
C TYR A 220 -10.48 9.25 11.30
N GLU A 221 -10.83 9.46 10.05
CA GLU A 221 -12.20 9.30 9.57
C GLU A 221 -12.22 8.50 8.27
N VAL A 222 -12.94 7.38 8.27
CA VAL A 222 -13.15 6.57 7.08
C VAL A 222 -14.51 6.88 6.50
N THR A 223 -14.54 7.15 5.21
CA THR A 223 -15.76 7.41 4.43
C THR A 223 -15.75 6.55 3.17
N GLY A 224 -16.91 6.29 2.59
CA GLY A 224 -17.00 5.68 1.27
C GLY A 224 -16.78 6.68 0.13
N ASP A 225 -16.79 6.17 -1.10
CA ASP A 225 -16.83 6.95 -2.34
C ASP A 225 -18.05 7.89 -2.43
N ASP A 226 -19.14 7.52 -1.72
CA ASP A 226 -20.37 8.32 -1.55
C ASP A 226 -20.23 9.42 -0.48
N GLY A 227 -19.07 9.56 0.18
CA GLY A 227 -18.80 10.51 1.26
C GLY A 227 -19.45 10.17 2.60
N ARG A 228 -20.11 9.02 2.72
CA ARG A 228 -20.72 8.60 3.98
C ARG A 228 -19.68 7.92 4.87
N ARG A 229 -19.75 8.23 6.16
CA ARG A 229 -18.89 7.61 7.17
C ARG A 229 -19.05 6.09 7.18
N ARG A 230 -17.93 5.39 7.30
CA ARG A 230 -17.81 3.94 7.42
C ARG A 230 -17.16 3.60 8.75
N ASP A 231 -17.80 2.77 9.55
CA ASP A 231 -17.20 2.25 10.77
C ASP A 231 -16.36 1.01 10.42
N ARG A 232 -15.07 1.08 10.75
CA ARG A 232 -14.12 -0.01 10.58
C ARG A 232 -13.64 -0.48 11.95
N PRO A 233 -13.60 -1.80 12.22
CA PRO A 233 -13.18 -2.30 13.52
C PRO A 233 -11.67 -2.06 13.72
N VAL A 234 -11.31 -1.58 14.90
CA VAL A 234 -9.92 -1.58 15.37
C VAL A 234 -9.55 -3.01 15.75
N ARG A 235 -8.45 -3.52 15.21
CA ARG A 235 -7.90 -4.84 15.54
C ARG A 235 -6.54 -4.68 16.19
N THR A 236 -6.14 -5.65 16.99
CA THR A 236 -4.78 -5.76 17.54
C THR A 236 -4.04 -6.85 16.77
N VAL A 237 -2.83 -6.54 16.35
CA VAL A 237 -1.95 -7.48 15.65
C VAL A 237 -1.14 -8.25 16.70
N GLU A 238 -1.15 -9.59 16.61
CA GLU A 238 -0.51 -10.46 17.62
C GLU A 238 0.98 -10.77 17.33
N TRP A 239 1.50 -10.41 16.17
CA TRP A 239 2.90 -10.62 15.80
C TRP A 239 3.75 -9.35 16.05
N THR A 240 5.05 -9.52 16.25
CA THR A 240 5.98 -8.49 16.69
C THR A 240 6.83 -7.94 15.54
N ALA A 241 7.56 -6.83 15.79
CA ALA A 241 8.53 -6.27 14.85
C ALA A 241 9.59 -7.32 14.43
N ASP A 242 10.10 -8.12 15.38
CA ASP A 242 11.06 -9.21 15.09
C ASP A 242 10.52 -10.23 14.07
N ASP A 243 9.19 -10.41 14.01
CA ASP A 243 8.56 -11.30 13.04
C ASP A 243 8.55 -10.69 11.62
N ALA A 244 8.60 -9.39 11.50
CA ALA A 244 8.65 -8.65 10.24
C ALA A 244 10.09 -8.45 9.71
N GLU A 245 11.07 -8.34 10.60
CA GLU A 245 12.45 -8.11 10.22
C GLU A 245 13.10 -9.28 9.49
N LYS A 246 14.06 -8.99 8.62
CA LYS A 246 14.94 -9.96 7.95
C LYS A 246 15.76 -10.80 8.96
N GLY A 247 15.98 -10.25 10.13
CA GLY A 247 16.74 -10.85 11.21
C GLY A 247 18.19 -11.19 10.77
N ARG A 248 18.70 -12.38 11.14
CA ARG A 248 20.05 -12.84 10.80
C ARG A 248 20.18 -13.50 9.42
N HIS A 249 19.17 -13.40 8.56
CA HIS A 249 19.17 -14.02 7.23
C HIS A 249 19.64 -13.00 6.18
N ASP A 250 20.44 -13.42 5.22
CA ASP A 250 20.91 -12.56 4.13
C ASP A 250 19.78 -12.13 3.18
N HIS A 251 18.73 -12.98 3.07
CA HIS A 251 17.58 -12.74 2.18
C HIS A 251 16.27 -13.10 2.87
N TYR A 252 15.21 -12.33 2.63
CA TYR A 252 13.85 -12.61 3.12
C TYR A 252 13.37 -14.02 2.72
N MET A 253 13.59 -14.43 1.48
CA MET A 253 13.26 -15.81 1.04
C MET A 253 13.90 -16.88 1.92
N HIS A 254 15.14 -16.67 2.36
CA HIS A 254 15.83 -17.60 3.25
C HIS A 254 15.17 -17.64 4.63
N LYS A 255 14.79 -16.49 5.17
CA LYS A 255 14.00 -16.39 6.41
C LYS A 255 12.67 -17.13 6.26
N GLU A 256 11.90 -16.82 5.22
CA GLU A 256 10.58 -17.41 4.97
C GLU A 256 10.62 -18.94 4.86
N ILE A 257 11.64 -19.50 4.19
CA ILE A 257 11.82 -20.96 4.11
C ILE A 257 11.92 -21.59 5.50
N TYR A 258 12.69 -20.99 6.41
CA TYR A 258 12.85 -21.52 7.76
C TYR A 258 11.67 -21.23 8.69
N GLU A 259 10.88 -20.19 8.40
CA GLU A 259 9.69 -19.83 9.17
C GLU A 259 8.43 -20.60 8.77
N GLN A 260 8.41 -21.27 7.61
CA GLN A 260 7.24 -22.00 7.11
C GLN A 260 6.55 -22.87 8.18
N PRO A 261 7.26 -23.70 8.98
CA PRO A 261 6.60 -24.52 9.98
C PRO A 261 5.85 -23.71 11.03
N ARG A 262 6.43 -22.57 11.47
CA ARG A 262 5.80 -21.66 12.43
C ARG A 262 4.62 -20.93 11.80
N ALA A 263 4.81 -20.35 10.63
CA ALA A 263 3.78 -19.60 9.90
C ALA A 263 2.56 -20.48 9.57
N LEU A 264 2.78 -21.73 9.14
CA LEU A 264 1.70 -22.68 8.90
C LEU A 264 0.95 -23.03 10.19
N ASN A 265 1.66 -23.27 11.29
CA ASN A 265 1.03 -23.52 12.57
C ASN A 265 0.19 -22.33 13.05
N GLN A 266 0.70 -21.10 12.93
CA GLN A 266 -0.04 -19.89 13.28
C GLN A 266 -1.29 -19.70 12.39
N THR A 267 -1.18 -19.96 11.09
CA THR A 267 -2.32 -19.91 10.16
C THR A 267 -3.41 -20.92 10.53
N LEU A 268 -3.04 -22.06 11.09
CA LEU A 268 -3.98 -23.11 11.50
C LEU A 268 -4.56 -22.89 12.90
N GLN A 269 -3.93 -22.07 13.75
CA GLN A 269 -4.44 -21.77 15.09
C GLN A 269 -5.83 -21.12 15.03
N GLY A 270 -6.75 -21.62 15.84
CA GLY A 270 -8.14 -21.18 15.87
C GLY A 270 -9.00 -21.62 14.68
N ARG A 271 -8.39 -22.16 13.61
CA ARG A 271 -9.11 -22.65 12.42
C ARG A 271 -9.30 -24.16 12.41
N ILE A 272 -8.50 -24.89 13.19
CA ILE A 272 -8.61 -26.34 13.36
C ILE A 272 -8.63 -26.65 14.85
N ASP A 273 -9.80 -27.01 15.39
CA ASP A 273 -9.97 -27.52 16.75
C ASP A 273 -10.84 -28.78 16.73
N ARG A 274 -12.16 -28.66 16.79
CA ARG A 274 -13.13 -29.77 16.67
C ARG A 274 -13.72 -29.92 15.27
N GLY A 275 -13.19 -29.17 14.30
CA GLY A 275 -13.54 -29.07 12.91
C GLY A 275 -12.76 -27.96 12.26
N VAL A 276 -12.97 -27.70 10.97
CA VAL A 276 -12.40 -26.56 10.24
C VAL A 276 -13.36 -25.37 10.37
N SER A 277 -12.86 -24.24 10.88
CA SER A 277 -13.56 -22.98 10.92
C SER A 277 -12.92 -22.01 9.92
N LEU A 278 -13.67 -21.62 8.91
CA LEU A 278 -13.27 -20.60 7.93
C LEU A 278 -14.35 -19.51 7.96
N ASP A 279 -13.94 -18.26 8.12
CA ASP A 279 -14.87 -17.15 8.38
C ASP A 279 -15.95 -17.00 7.27
N ASP A 280 -15.57 -17.27 6.01
CA ASP A 280 -16.42 -17.09 4.83
C ASP A 280 -16.97 -18.40 4.23
N LEU A 281 -16.65 -19.58 4.79
CA LEU A 281 -17.05 -20.87 4.25
C LEU A 281 -17.67 -21.75 5.34
N SER A 282 -18.95 -22.07 5.18
CA SER A 282 -19.60 -23.01 6.07
C SER A 282 -19.19 -24.46 5.76
N PRO A 283 -19.18 -25.37 6.77
CA PRO A 283 -18.94 -26.79 6.56
C PRO A 283 -19.92 -27.43 5.54
N GLU A 284 -21.15 -26.92 5.47
CA GLU A 284 -22.15 -27.36 4.51
C GLU A 284 -21.75 -27.01 3.08
N THR A 285 -21.22 -25.80 2.85
CA THR A 285 -20.71 -25.38 1.53
C THR A 285 -19.57 -26.29 1.06
N LEU A 286 -18.71 -26.73 1.98
CA LEU A 286 -17.57 -27.59 1.66
C LEU A 286 -17.96 -29.05 1.46
N SER A 287 -19.07 -29.53 2.05
CA SER A 287 -19.51 -30.94 1.96
C SER A 287 -19.94 -31.37 0.55
N ASP A 288 -20.38 -30.42 -0.26
CA ASP A 288 -20.90 -30.67 -1.62
C ASP A 288 -19.84 -30.41 -2.71
N VAL A 289 -18.57 -30.09 -2.31
CA VAL A 289 -17.50 -29.85 -3.26
C VAL A 289 -16.96 -31.15 -3.84
N GLU A 290 -17.21 -31.36 -5.13
CA GLU A 290 -16.73 -32.53 -5.88
C GLU A 290 -15.36 -32.30 -6.53
N ARG A 291 -15.01 -31.04 -6.78
CA ARG A 291 -13.77 -30.62 -7.45
C ARG A 291 -13.23 -29.33 -6.91
N VAL A 292 -11.89 -29.23 -6.80
CA VAL A 292 -11.17 -28.01 -6.44
C VAL A 292 -10.28 -27.57 -7.62
N ALA A 293 -10.38 -26.31 -8.01
CA ALA A 293 -9.46 -25.68 -8.97
C ALA A 293 -8.63 -24.64 -8.26
N PHE A 294 -7.31 -24.78 -8.34
CA PHE A 294 -6.38 -23.77 -7.87
C PHE A 294 -5.92 -22.92 -9.05
N VAL A 295 -6.09 -21.62 -8.95
CA VAL A 295 -5.65 -20.64 -9.96
C VAL A 295 -4.66 -19.70 -9.31
N ALA A 296 -3.41 -19.70 -9.77
CA ALA A 296 -2.34 -18.92 -9.13
C ALA A 296 -1.15 -18.69 -10.08
N CYS A 297 -0.27 -17.76 -9.70
CA CYS A 297 1.03 -17.53 -10.37
C CYS A 297 2.17 -17.61 -9.35
N GLY A 298 3.41 -17.64 -9.86
CA GLY A 298 4.63 -17.59 -9.05
C GLY A 298 4.69 -18.71 -8.01
N THR A 299 5.14 -18.39 -6.79
CA THR A 299 5.28 -19.34 -5.68
C THR A 299 3.93 -19.92 -5.23
N SER A 300 2.86 -19.15 -5.32
CA SER A 300 1.50 -19.64 -5.03
C SER A 300 1.05 -20.76 -5.98
N TYR A 301 1.49 -20.73 -7.25
CA TYR A 301 1.22 -21.83 -8.19
C TYR A 301 1.92 -23.13 -7.76
N HIS A 302 3.15 -23.03 -7.25
CA HIS A 302 3.86 -24.21 -6.72
C HIS A 302 3.18 -24.77 -5.45
N ALA A 303 2.69 -23.91 -4.57
CA ALA A 303 1.86 -24.31 -3.44
C ALA A 303 0.55 -24.98 -3.89
N ALA A 304 -0.08 -24.45 -4.94
CA ALA A 304 -1.29 -25.01 -5.54
C ALA A 304 -1.05 -26.42 -6.12
N LEU A 305 0.08 -26.67 -6.79
CA LEU A 305 0.48 -27.99 -7.27
C LEU A 305 0.55 -29.01 -6.13
N TYR A 306 1.18 -28.62 -5.02
CA TYR A 306 1.27 -29.48 -3.84
C TYR A 306 -0.09 -29.70 -3.18
N GLY A 307 -0.91 -28.66 -3.07
CA GLY A 307 -2.28 -28.75 -2.58
C GLY A 307 -3.15 -29.69 -3.41
N ALA A 308 -3.07 -29.62 -4.74
CA ALA A 308 -3.79 -30.51 -5.64
C ALA A 308 -3.36 -31.97 -5.48
N GLN A 309 -2.05 -32.24 -5.31
CA GLN A 309 -1.54 -33.57 -5.02
C GLN A 309 -2.12 -34.12 -3.70
N LEU A 310 -2.07 -33.34 -2.62
CA LEU A 310 -2.61 -33.77 -1.30
C LEU A 310 -4.11 -34.09 -1.34
N LEU A 311 -4.90 -33.31 -2.08
CA LEU A 311 -6.33 -33.57 -2.28
C LEU A 311 -6.53 -34.85 -3.09
N GLY A 312 -5.76 -35.05 -4.16
CA GLY A 312 -5.80 -36.25 -4.99
C GLY A 312 -5.49 -37.54 -4.21
N GLU A 313 -4.51 -37.51 -3.30
CA GLU A 313 -4.19 -38.62 -2.38
C GLU A 313 -5.36 -38.99 -1.45
N ARG A 314 -6.28 -38.06 -1.23
CA ARG A 314 -7.53 -38.23 -0.45
C ARG A 314 -8.76 -38.48 -1.28
N GLY A 315 -8.60 -38.69 -2.60
CA GLY A 315 -9.70 -38.99 -3.54
C GLY A 315 -10.54 -37.76 -3.95
N ILE A 316 -10.08 -36.54 -3.65
CA ILE A 316 -10.75 -35.31 -4.07
C ILE A 316 -10.15 -34.86 -5.41
N ALA A 317 -11.02 -34.67 -6.42
CA ALA A 317 -10.59 -34.19 -7.72
C ALA A 317 -10.03 -32.77 -7.61
N ALA A 318 -8.76 -32.56 -7.96
CA ALA A 318 -8.13 -31.25 -7.92
C ALA A 318 -7.32 -30.98 -9.18
N SER A 319 -7.28 -29.71 -9.60
CA SER A 319 -6.51 -29.25 -10.75
C SER A 319 -5.84 -27.91 -10.45
N THR A 320 -4.78 -27.59 -11.19
CA THR A 320 -4.10 -26.29 -11.10
C THR A 320 -4.06 -25.63 -12.46
N ALA A 321 -4.17 -24.32 -12.50
CA ALA A 321 -3.99 -23.49 -13.67
C ALA A 321 -3.16 -22.25 -13.33
N LEU A 322 -2.34 -21.79 -14.31
CA LEU A 322 -1.70 -20.48 -14.22
C LEU A 322 -2.78 -19.39 -14.36
N ALA A 323 -2.76 -18.38 -13.49
CA ALA A 323 -3.75 -17.32 -13.52
C ALA A 323 -3.75 -16.52 -14.83
N SER A 324 -2.61 -16.47 -15.54
CA SER A 324 -2.50 -15.84 -16.87
C SER A 324 -3.10 -16.67 -18.00
N GLU A 325 -3.46 -17.94 -17.75
CA GLU A 325 -3.99 -18.90 -18.74
C GLU A 325 -5.40 -19.39 -18.40
N PHE A 326 -5.99 -18.91 -17.32
CA PHE A 326 -7.33 -19.27 -16.82
C PHE A 326 -8.45 -18.32 -17.38
#